data_36a83792c6efaa01ca79bf72ef8087b8
#
_entry.id   36a83792c6efaa01ca79bf72ef8087b8
#
_cell.length_a   1.000
_cell.length_b   1.000
_cell.length_c   1.000
_cell.angle_alpha   90.00
_cell.angle_beta   90.00
_cell.angle_gamma   90.00
#
_symmetry.space_group_name_H-M   'P 1'
#
loop_
_entity.id
_entity.type
_entity.pdbx_description
1 polymer ?
#
loop_
_entity_poly.entity_id
_entity_poly.type
_entity_poly.pdbx_seq_one_letter_code
_entity_poly.pdbx_strand_id
1 'polypeptide(L)'
;MRCYTLNARCKICIQFLRLFYVKNTSLLRKVLWFENRGRFDIDYFEMLQPRREVSHKPRYKSGVFQSDKCRREIQYESGLELKFIQENLEHNDDVLFYWEQPIAIPYWRGKLKARTYPDFGIYLKSGHFILAEVKPLGDMLDHRVQAKAEGIMDFCSRHGFGFLLTDGKHTPVHLLKGKVNRRLEKQLKAALDTSPLRAEQYRSIKESSDATPSQLYRAIIRLDLKYSSHRFKLQRGNQSPILRQVYFEGKKYDELMEAKLKFTRLPHN
;
A
#
# COMPACT_ATOMS: atom_id res chain seq x y z
N MET A 1 -3.57 16.23 -47.18
CA MET A 1 -3.29 16.38 -45.72
C MET A 1 -2.12 15.46 -45.36
N ARG A 2 -0.97 16.00 -45.04
CA ARG A 2 0.26 15.22 -44.80
C ARG A 2 0.37 14.91 -43.28
N CYS A 3 0.46 13.61 -42.93
CA CYS A 3 0.82 13.15 -41.60
C CYS A 3 2.25 13.59 -41.27
N TYR A 4 2.43 14.36 -40.22
CA TYR A 4 3.75 14.62 -39.62
C TYR A 4 4.09 13.52 -38.63
N THR A 5 5.05 12.70 -39.02
CA THR A 5 5.76 11.78 -38.12
C THR A 5 6.60 12.60 -37.14
N LEU A 6 6.27 12.56 -35.88
CA LEU A 6 7.04 13.17 -34.80
C LEU A 6 8.34 12.39 -34.55
N ASN A 7 9.44 12.95 -34.99
CA ASN A 7 10.78 12.42 -34.82
C ASN A 7 11.26 12.68 -33.38
N ALA A 8 11.60 11.63 -32.65
CA ALA A 8 11.84 11.59 -31.20
C ALA A 8 13.21 12.16 -30.76
N ARG A 9 13.72 13.26 -31.38
CA ARG A 9 14.98 13.90 -31.00
C ARG A 9 14.92 15.43 -30.86
N CYS A 10 13.82 15.96 -30.35
CA CYS A 10 13.78 17.37 -30.01
C CYS A 10 14.26 17.59 -28.57
N LYS A 11 15.45 18.14 -28.37
CA LYS A 11 15.99 18.54 -27.05
C LYS A 11 15.05 19.47 -26.28
N ILE A 12 14.18 20.19 -26.98
CA ILE A 12 13.15 21.07 -26.40
C ILE A 12 12.05 20.24 -25.70
N CYS A 13 11.63 19.10 -26.27
CA CYS A 13 10.65 18.22 -25.62
C CYS A 13 11.20 17.57 -24.32
N ILE A 14 12.51 17.28 -24.28
CA ILE A 14 13.16 16.75 -23.07
C ILE A 14 13.28 17.84 -22.00
N GLN A 15 13.47 19.11 -22.38
CA GLN A 15 13.48 20.24 -21.46
C GLN A 15 12.07 20.58 -20.94
N PHE A 16 11.02 20.42 -21.76
CA PHE A 16 9.63 20.57 -21.29
C PHE A 16 9.22 19.45 -20.34
N LEU A 17 9.65 18.21 -20.55
CA LEU A 17 9.43 17.11 -19.59
C LEU A 17 10.20 17.28 -18.26
N ARG A 18 11.28 18.09 -18.24
CA ARG A 18 12.00 18.45 -17.00
C ARG A 18 11.37 19.62 -16.24
N LEU A 19 10.53 20.44 -16.85
CA LEU A 19 9.86 21.58 -16.20
C LEU A 19 8.59 21.23 -15.44
N PHE A 20 8.02 20.03 -15.65
CA PHE A 20 7.00 19.47 -14.77
C PHE A 20 7.60 18.61 -13.64
N TYR A 21 8.68 19.10 -13.05
CA TYR A 21 9.14 18.59 -11.77
C TYR A 21 8.09 19.01 -10.73
N VAL A 22 7.14 18.13 -10.48
CA VAL A 22 6.08 18.29 -9.49
C VAL A 22 6.72 18.78 -8.19
N LYS A 23 6.38 19.99 -7.77
CA LYS A 23 6.77 20.50 -6.45
C LYS A 23 6.38 19.44 -5.43
N ASN A 24 7.39 18.81 -4.85
CA ASN A 24 7.38 17.75 -3.87
C ASN A 24 6.25 17.80 -2.86
N THR A 25 5.09 17.25 -3.19
CA THR A 25 4.10 16.95 -2.16
C THR A 25 4.54 15.71 -1.40
N SER A 26 4.31 15.69 -0.10
CA SER A 26 4.68 14.54 0.75
C SER A 26 4.01 13.24 0.29
N LEU A 27 2.84 13.34 -0.36
CA LEU A 27 2.07 12.22 -0.91
C LEU A 27 2.80 11.51 -2.05
N LEU A 28 3.29 12.26 -3.04
CA LEU A 28 3.95 11.68 -4.22
C LEU A 28 5.27 10.98 -3.89
N ARG A 29 5.97 11.41 -2.84
CA ARG A 29 7.19 10.74 -2.36
C ARG A 29 6.93 9.40 -1.72
N LYS A 30 5.69 9.11 -1.32
CA LYS A 30 5.30 7.87 -0.66
C LYS A 30 4.75 6.83 -1.62
N VAL A 31 4.47 7.23 -2.85
CA VAL A 31 3.91 6.36 -3.88
C VAL A 31 4.98 5.42 -4.41
N LEU A 32 4.64 4.15 -4.50
CA LEU A 32 5.44 3.15 -5.19
C LEU A 32 5.08 3.20 -6.68
N TRP A 33 6.05 3.51 -7.53
CA TRP A 33 5.92 3.54 -8.97
C TRP A 33 6.58 2.32 -9.61
N PHE A 34 6.02 1.85 -10.72
CA PHE A 34 6.48 0.71 -11.49
C PHE A 34 7.05 1.16 -12.83
N GLU A 35 7.74 0.26 -13.57
CA GLU A 35 8.44 0.61 -14.81
C GLU A 35 7.50 1.05 -15.94
N ASN A 36 6.29 0.50 -16.01
CA ASN A 36 5.27 0.87 -16.99
C ASN A 36 4.44 2.09 -16.59
N ARG A 37 4.92 2.91 -15.66
CA ARG A 37 4.24 4.11 -15.16
C ARG A 37 3.64 4.97 -16.27
N GLY A 38 2.34 5.27 -16.13
CA GLY A 38 1.60 6.12 -17.07
C GLY A 38 1.23 5.46 -18.41
N ARG A 39 1.50 4.17 -18.58
CA ARG A 39 1.08 3.39 -19.75
C ARG A 39 -0.22 2.64 -19.42
N PHE A 40 -1.31 3.40 -19.34
CA PHE A 40 -2.60 2.83 -18.98
C PHE A 40 -3.16 2.01 -20.14
N ASP A 41 -3.57 0.77 -19.86
CA ASP A 41 -4.29 -0.13 -20.77
C ASP A 41 -5.74 -0.36 -20.33
N ILE A 42 -6.18 0.33 -19.29
CA ILE A 42 -7.55 0.31 -18.78
C ILE A 42 -8.16 1.69 -18.96
N ASP A 43 -9.40 1.72 -19.41
CA ASP A 43 -10.21 2.93 -19.37
C ASP A 43 -10.52 3.27 -17.90
N TYR A 44 -9.75 4.24 -17.34
CA TYR A 44 -9.95 4.67 -15.97
C TYR A 44 -11.29 5.39 -15.76
N PHE A 45 -11.97 5.86 -16.82
CA PHE A 45 -13.32 6.40 -16.69
C PHE A 45 -14.33 5.36 -16.23
N GLU A 46 -14.13 4.08 -16.54
CA GLU A 46 -14.92 3.00 -15.97
C GLU A 46 -14.76 2.87 -14.45
N MET A 47 -13.65 3.39 -13.88
CA MET A 47 -13.36 3.35 -12.46
C MET A 47 -13.95 4.53 -11.67
N LEU A 48 -14.59 5.50 -12.33
CA LEU A 48 -15.15 6.70 -11.68
C LEU A 48 -16.36 6.41 -10.78
N GLN A 49 -16.96 5.25 -10.91
CA GLN A 49 -18.10 4.84 -10.09
C GLN A 49 -17.62 3.95 -8.93
N PRO A 50 -18.03 4.22 -7.70
CA PRO A 50 -17.77 3.33 -6.58
C PRO A 50 -18.29 1.92 -6.90
N ARG A 51 -17.44 0.91 -6.74
CA ARG A 51 -17.81 -0.49 -7.03
C ARG A 51 -18.58 -1.16 -5.90
N ARG A 52 -18.70 -0.49 -4.77
CA ARG A 52 -19.42 -0.98 -3.61
C ARG A 52 -19.99 0.19 -2.81
N GLU A 53 -21.23 0.07 -2.39
CA GLU A 53 -21.80 0.97 -1.39
C GLU A 53 -21.16 0.74 -0.01
N VAL A 54 -20.86 1.82 0.68
CA VAL A 54 -20.31 1.77 2.02
C VAL A 54 -21.37 1.27 2.99
N SER A 55 -21.14 0.12 3.61
CA SER A 55 -22.01 -0.39 4.64
C SER A 55 -21.77 0.39 5.95
N HIS A 56 -22.79 1.09 6.44
CA HIS A 56 -22.74 1.71 7.76
C HIS A 56 -22.62 0.67 8.86
N LYS A 57 -21.40 0.51 9.39
CA LYS A 57 -21.16 -0.35 10.56
C LYS A 57 -21.20 0.51 11.82
N PRO A 58 -22.02 0.19 12.85
CA PRO A 58 -22.15 1.00 14.06
C PRO A 58 -20.86 1.26 14.83
N ARG A 59 -19.83 0.43 14.59
CA ARG A 59 -18.50 0.54 15.26
C ARG A 59 -17.49 1.46 14.60
N TYR A 60 -17.73 1.93 13.36
CA TYR A 60 -16.80 2.76 12.62
C TYR A 60 -17.46 4.10 12.30
N LYS A 61 -16.68 5.18 12.35
CA LYS A 61 -17.12 6.49 11.88
C LYS A 61 -17.15 6.49 10.35
N SER A 62 -18.12 5.79 9.75
CA SER A 62 -18.38 5.88 8.32
C SER A 62 -19.31 7.08 8.05
N GLY A 63 -19.23 7.63 6.86
CA GLY A 63 -20.05 8.77 6.47
C GLY A 63 -19.75 9.24 5.06
N VAL A 64 -20.16 10.46 4.80
CA VAL A 64 -20.02 11.14 3.51
C VAL A 64 -19.27 12.46 3.73
N PHE A 65 -18.33 12.76 2.85
CA PHE A 65 -17.56 13.99 2.78
C PHE A 65 -17.95 14.75 1.51
N GLN A 66 -18.41 16.01 1.64
CA GLN A 66 -18.68 16.86 0.48
C GLN A 66 -17.35 17.39 -0.06
N SER A 67 -16.96 16.94 -1.25
CA SER A 67 -15.73 17.36 -1.91
C SER A 67 -15.98 18.48 -2.89
N ASP A 68 -15.36 19.64 -2.66
CA ASP A 68 -15.38 20.77 -3.61
C ASP A 68 -14.53 20.45 -4.83
N LYS A 69 -13.41 19.75 -4.64
CA LYS A 69 -12.51 19.32 -5.71
C LYS A 69 -13.20 18.38 -6.70
N CYS A 70 -13.92 17.38 -6.21
CA CYS A 70 -14.60 16.38 -7.03
C CYS A 70 -16.04 16.78 -7.39
N ARG A 71 -16.59 17.86 -6.79
CA ARG A 71 -17.98 18.35 -6.95
C ARG A 71 -19.01 17.26 -6.71
N ARG A 72 -18.75 16.39 -5.73
CA ARG A 72 -19.63 15.29 -5.33
C ARG A 72 -19.38 14.84 -3.89
N GLU A 73 -20.28 14.05 -3.40
CA GLU A 73 -20.11 13.30 -2.15
C GLU A 73 -19.13 12.14 -2.31
N ILE A 74 -18.23 11.99 -1.34
CA ILE A 74 -17.24 10.93 -1.23
C ILE A 74 -17.55 10.10 0.00
N GLN A 75 -17.83 8.83 -0.15
CA GLN A 75 -18.08 7.93 0.96
C GLN A 75 -16.75 7.50 1.63
N TYR A 76 -16.77 7.37 2.97
CA TYR A 76 -15.64 6.84 3.74
C TYR A 76 -16.10 5.82 4.80
N GLU A 77 -15.30 4.78 5.04
CA GLU A 77 -15.60 3.70 5.99
C GLU A 77 -14.94 3.90 7.36
N SER A 78 -14.02 4.87 7.50
CA SER A 78 -13.31 5.13 8.75
C SER A 78 -12.92 6.58 8.93
N GLY A 79 -12.72 7.01 10.19
CA GLY A 79 -12.19 8.34 10.48
C GLY A 79 -10.77 8.58 9.96
N LEU A 80 -9.99 7.50 9.71
CA LEU A 80 -8.68 7.61 9.10
C LEU A 80 -8.77 7.96 7.60
N GLU A 81 -9.73 7.35 6.90
CA GLU A 81 -10.04 7.69 5.50
C GLU A 81 -10.53 9.13 5.37
N LEU A 82 -11.46 9.57 6.25
CA LEU A 82 -11.90 10.98 6.28
C LEU A 82 -10.71 11.93 6.44
N LYS A 83 -9.82 11.64 7.39
CA LYS A 83 -8.62 12.44 7.61
C LYS A 83 -7.69 12.44 6.42
N PHE A 84 -7.54 11.28 5.74
CA PHE A 84 -6.75 11.18 4.52
C PHE A 84 -7.32 12.03 3.39
N ILE A 85 -8.65 12.04 3.20
CA ILE A 85 -9.33 12.92 2.25
C ILE A 85 -8.97 14.37 2.56
N GLN A 86 -9.20 14.83 3.79
CA GLN A 86 -9.05 16.23 4.19
C GLN A 86 -7.58 16.70 4.11
N GLU A 87 -6.64 15.92 4.61
CA GLU A 87 -5.24 16.33 4.74
C GLU A 87 -4.38 16.05 3.49
N ASN A 88 -4.76 15.07 2.64
CA ASN A 88 -3.90 14.63 1.55
C ASN A 88 -4.52 14.73 0.15
N LEU A 89 -5.84 14.77 0.03
CA LEU A 89 -6.50 14.77 -1.27
C LEU A 89 -7.17 16.12 -1.59
N GLU A 90 -8.05 16.59 -0.71
CA GLU A 90 -8.90 17.76 -0.99
C GLU A 90 -8.08 19.03 -1.23
N HIS A 91 -7.10 19.31 -0.38
CA HIS A 91 -6.27 20.51 -0.46
C HIS A 91 -4.91 20.28 -1.14
N ASN A 92 -4.73 19.16 -1.85
CA ASN A 92 -3.49 18.86 -2.55
C ASN A 92 -3.57 19.34 -3.99
N ASP A 93 -2.74 20.31 -4.36
CA ASP A 93 -2.74 20.93 -5.68
C ASP A 93 -2.36 19.98 -6.82
N ASP A 94 -1.62 18.90 -6.54
CA ASP A 94 -1.26 17.90 -7.54
C ASP A 94 -2.37 16.90 -7.84
N VAL A 95 -3.36 16.79 -6.94
CA VAL A 95 -4.52 15.93 -7.13
C VAL A 95 -5.57 16.67 -7.96
N LEU A 96 -5.88 16.14 -9.14
CA LEU A 96 -6.92 16.69 -10.00
C LEU A 96 -8.30 16.30 -9.49
N PHE A 97 -8.52 15.01 -9.25
CA PHE A 97 -9.71 14.47 -8.62
C PHE A 97 -9.41 13.10 -8.00
N TYR A 98 -10.33 12.60 -7.18
CA TYR A 98 -10.23 11.30 -6.52
C TYR A 98 -11.62 10.70 -6.30
N TRP A 99 -11.69 9.39 -6.07
CA TRP A 99 -12.94 8.70 -5.73
C TRP A 99 -12.66 7.44 -4.90
N GLU A 100 -13.66 7.05 -4.16
CA GLU A 100 -13.63 5.88 -3.30
C GLU A 100 -13.83 4.59 -4.08
N GLN A 101 -13.18 3.52 -3.64
CA GLN A 101 -13.37 2.13 -4.07
C GLN A 101 -13.44 1.95 -5.60
N PRO A 102 -12.44 2.43 -6.35
CA PRO A 102 -12.52 2.59 -7.80
C PRO A 102 -12.68 1.29 -8.57
N ILE A 103 -12.12 0.19 -8.03
CA ILE A 103 -12.05 -1.08 -8.75
C ILE A 103 -12.02 -2.27 -7.81
N ALA A 104 -12.57 -3.40 -8.26
CA ALA A 104 -12.47 -4.70 -7.61
C ALA A 104 -11.27 -5.48 -8.14
N ILE A 105 -10.27 -5.72 -7.31
CA ILE A 105 -9.04 -6.42 -7.69
C ILE A 105 -9.04 -7.84 -7.10
N PRO A 106 -8.92 -8.88 -7.94
CA PRO A 106 -8.75 -10.24 -7.45
C PRO A 106 -7.34 -10.43 -6.85
N TYR A 107 -7.25 -11.14 -5.73
CA TYR A 107 -5.97 -11.48 -5.11
C TYR A 107 -6.03 -12.86 -4.45
N TRP A 108 -4.87 -13.42 -4.11
CA TRP A 108 -4.79 -14.69 -3.40
C TRP A 108 -4.53 -14.48 -1.90
N ARG A 109 -5.34 -15.09 -1.08
CA ARG A 109 -5.15 -15.18 0.37
C ARG A 109 -4.81 -16.62 0.73
N GLY A 110 -3.55 -16.97 0.66
CA GLY A 110 -3.10 -18.37 0.68
C GLY A 110 -3.62 -19.10 -0.55
N LYS A 111 -4.40 -20.15 -0.38
CA LYS A 111 -5.02 -20.91 -1.49
C LYS A 111 -6.38 -20.38 -1.94
N LEU A 112 -6.91 -19.37 -1.26
CA LEU A 112 -8.26 -18.84 -1.52
C LEU A 112 -8.18 -17.61 -2.43
N LYS A 113 -8.95 -17.61 -3.52
CA LYS A 113 -9.17 -16.44 -4.36
C LYS A 113 -10.14 -15.49 -3.64
N ALA A 114 -9.76 -14.24 -3.51
CA ALA A 114 -10.54 -13.19 -2.87
C ALA A 114 -10.54 -11.92 -3.72
N ARG A 115 -11.38 -10.94 -3.37
CA ARG A 115 -11.39 -9.62 -3.99
C ARG A 115 -11.08 -8.55 -2.96
N THR A 116 -10.38 -7.51 -3.38
CA THR A 116 -10.15 -6.29 -2.60
C THR A 116 -10.58 -5.07 -3.39
N TYR A 117 -10.96 -4.03 -2.67
CA TYR A 117 -11.30 -2.71 -3.22
C TYR A 117 -10.31 -1.75 -2.59
N PRO A 118 -9.37 -1.16 -3.34
CA PRO A 118 -8.53 -0.08 -2.83
C PRO A 118 -9.41 1.05 -2.27
N ASP A 119 -9.01 1.67 -1.17
CA ASP A 119 -9.86 2.67 -0.52
C ASP A 119 -10.07 3.89 -1.43
N PHE A 120 -9.04 4.32 -2.19
CA PHE A 120 -9.15 5.45 -3.13
C PHE A 120 -8.43 5.21 -4.44
N GLY A 121 -9.02 5.75 -5.53
CA GLY A 121 -8.37 6.07 -6.78
C GLY A 121 -8.05 7.55 -6.82
N ILE A 122 -6.85 7.94 -7.23
CA ILE A 122 -6.37 9.33 -7.22
C ILE A 122 -5.77 9.65 -8.58
N TYR A 123 -6.33 10.64 -9.26
CA TYR A 123 -5.80 11.12 -10.53
C TYR A 123 -5.04 12.43 -10.31
N LEU A 124 -3.80 12.45 -10.78
CA LEU A 124 -2.90 13.59 -10.64
C LEU A 124 -2.95 14.50 -11.85
N LYS A 125 -2.69 15.80 -11.65
CA LYS A 125 -2.53 16.77 -12.74
C LYS A 125 -1.43 16.39 -13.74
N SER A 126 -0.47 15.55 -13.32
CA SER A 126 0.57 15.00 -14.21
C SER A 126 0.09 13.89 -15.15
N GLY A 127 -1.21 13.53 -15.12
CA GLY A 127 -1.77 12.43 -15.90
C GLY A 127 -1.53 11.04 -15.31
N HIS A 128 -0.94 10.95 -14.10
CA HIS A 128 -0.72 9.67 -13.44
C HIS A 128 -1.86 9.29 -12.53
N PHE A 129 -2.06 7.98 -12.38
CA PHE A 129 -3.09 7.41 -11.52
C PHE A 129 -2.49 6.60 -10.37
N ILE A 130 -3.11 6.69 -9.19
CA ILE A 130 -2.67 6.01 -7.97
C ILE A 130 -3.84 5.24 -7.37
N LEU A 131 -3.61 3.99 -6.97
CA LEU A 131 -4.49 3.26 -6.07
C LEU A 131 -3.93 3.36 -4.64
N ALA A 132 -4.76 3.83 -3.72
CA ALA A 132 -4.38 4.01 -2.32
C ALA A 132 -5.18 3.08 -1.39
N GLU A 133 -4.46 2.46 -0.45
CA GLU A 133 -5.02 1.69 0.66
C GLU A 133 -4.63 2.41 1.96
N VAL A 134 -5.63 2.82 2.75
CA VAL A 134 -5.45 3.61 3.98
C VAL A 134 -5.64 2.72 5.19
N LYS A 135 -4.58 2.50 5.95
CA LYS A 135 -4.59 1.63 7.13
C LYS A 135 -3.76 2.22 8.27
N PRO A 136 -4.16 2.03 9.53
CA PRO A 136 -3.29 2.33 10.66
C PRO A 136 -1.93 1.69 10.51
N LEU A 137 -0.86 2.39 10.91
CA LEU A 137 0.51 1.96 10.67
C LEU A 137 0.80 0.53 11.18
N GLY A 138 0.28 0.16 12.35
CA GLY A 138 0.44 -1.19 12.89
C GLY A 138 -0.31 -2.27 12.09
N ASP A 139 -1.46 -1.93 11.52
CA ASP A 139 -2.27 -2.86 10.72
C ASP A 139 -1.64 -3.14 9.34
N MET A 140 -0.74 -2.28 8.86
CA MET A 140 0.02 -2.55 7.63
C MET A 140 0.90 -3.81 7.74
N LEU A 141 1.17 -4.30 8.95
CA LEU A 141 1.88 -5.55 9.20
C LEU A 141 0.96 -6.77 9.28
N ASP A 142 -0.37 -6.60 9.35
CA ASP A 142 -1.29 -7.73 9.34
C ASP A 142 -1.17 -8.48 8.01
N HIS A 143 -0.98 -9.81 8.09
CA HIS A 143 -0.75 -10.64 6.92
C HIS A 143 -1.90 -10.58 5.89
N ARG A 144 -3.12 -10.22 6.31
CA ARG A 144 -4.25 -10.05 5.38
C ARG A 144 -4.18 -8.72 4.65
N VAL A 145 -3.73 -7.66 5.35
CA VAL A 145 -3.48 -6.34 4.72
C VAL A 145 -2.34 -6.48 3.71
N GLN A 146 -1.29 -7.19 4.06
CA GLN A 146 -0.16 -7.42 3.16
C GLN A 146 -0.54 -8.21 1.91
N ALA A 147 -1.34 -9.29 2.06
CA ALA A 147 -1.82 -10.06 0.92
C ALA A 147 -2.71 -9.22 -0.04
N LYS A 148 -3.53 -8.30 0.51
CA LYS A 148 -4.29 -7.35 -0.30
C LYS A 148 -3.36 -6.36 -1.01
N ALA A 149 -2.39 -5.78 -0.29
CA ALA A 149 -1.44 -4.84 -0.84
C ALA A 149 -0.63 -5.45 -2.00
N GLU A 150 -0.21 -6.72 -1.89
CA GLU A 150 0.43 -7.44 -2.99
C GLU A 150 -0.46 -7.57 -4.22
N GLY A 151 -1.73 -7.91 -4.03
CA GLY A 151 -2.68 -7.97 -5.15
C GLY A 151 -2.88 -6.61 -5.82
N ILE A 152 -2.93 -5.53 -5.04
CA ILE A 152 -3.03 -4.16 -5.59
C ILE A 152 -1.73 -3.77 -6.30
N MET A 153 -0.55 -4.08 -5.74
CA MET A 153 0.74 -3.82 -6.38
C MET A 153 0.87 -4.54 -7.72
N ASP A 154 0.49 -5.83 -7.77
CA ASP A 154 0.49 -6.61 -9.00
C ASP A 154 -0.42 -5.99 -10.08
N PHE A 155 -1.60 -5.55 -9.67
CA PHE A 155 -2.51 -4.82 -10.56
C PHE A 155 -1.88 -3.51 -11.05
N CYS A 156 -1.36 -2.68 -10.14
CA CYS A 156 -0.73 -1.40 -10.49
C CYS A 156 0.46 -1.56 -11.43
N SER A 157 1.32 -2.56 -11.19
CA SER A 157 2.47 -2.85 -12.04
C SER A 157 2.05 -3.22 -13.45
N ARG A 158 0.99 -4.02 -13.63
CA ARG A 158 0.50 -4.41 -14.95
C ARG A 158 -0.16 -3.27 -15.72
N HIS A 159 -0.84 -2.35 -15.02
CA HIS A 159 -1.67 -1.33 -15.63
C HIS A 159 -1.11 0.10 -15.56
N GLY A 160 0.14 0.28 -15.16
CA GLY A 160 0.83 1.57 -15.15
C GLY A 160 0.43 2.52 -14.03
N PHE A 161 -0.27 2.05 -12.99
CA PHE A 161 -0.70 2.84 -11.85
C PHE A 161 0.38 2.92 -10.77
N GLY A 162 0.34 3.95 -9.93
CA GLY A 162 1.09 4.00 -8.68
C GLY A 162 0.33 3.29 -7.56
N PHE A 163 1.05 2.77 -6.57
CA PHE A 163 0.46 2.19 -5.36
C PHE A 163 0.87 2.96 -4.11
N LEU A 164 -0.08 3.21 -3.22
CA LEU A 164 0.15 3.89 -1.95
C LEU A 164 -0.52 3.11 -0.79
N LEU A 165 0.31 2.57 0.13
CA LEU A 165 -0.14 2.05 1.41
C LEU A 165 0.27 3.04 2.50
N THR A 166 -0.70 3.66 3.20
CA THR A 166 -0.43 4.79 4.10
C THR A 166 -1.46 4.93 5.21
N ASP A 167 -1.07 5.60 6.31
CA ASP A 167 -1.97 6.16 7.32
C ASP A 167 -2.26 7.66 7.10
N GLY A 168 -1.91 8.19 5.93
CA GLY A 168 -1.96 9.60 5.58
C GLY A 168 -0.67 10.37 5.89
N LYS A 169 0.18 9.87 6.79
CA LYS A 169 1.46 10.48 7.18
C LYS A 169 2.65 9.58 6.92
N HIS A 170 2.47 8.28 7.11
CA HIS A 170 3.50 7.27 7.05
C HIS A 170 3.17 6.19 6.03
N THR A 171 4.19 5.44 5.66
CA THR A 171 4.11 4.21 4.86
C THR A 171 4.81 3.09 5.63
N PRO A 172 4.72 1.82 5.23
CA PRO A 172 5.33 0.71 5.95
C PRO A 172 6.82 0.91 6.30
N VAL A 173 7.60 1.58 5.47
CA VAL A 173 9.03 1.84 5.72
C VAL A 173 9.29 2.61 7.03
N HIS A 174 8.32 3.40 7.51
CA HIS A 174 8.44 4.14 8.76
C HIS A 174 8.46 3.23 9.99
N LEU A 175 7.94 2.00 9.87
CA LEU A 175 7.98 1.01 10.94
C LEU A 175 9.40 0.57 11.31
N LEU A 176 10.36 0.72 10.38
CA LEU A 176 11.78 0.43 10.64
C LEU A 176 12.50 1.53 11.42
N LYS A 177 11.95 2.75 11.49
CA LYS A 177 12.59 3.89 12.15
C LYS A 177 12.56 3.76 13.66
N GLY A 178 13.68 4.11 14.31
CA GLY A 178 13.83 4.19 15.77
C GLY A 178 14.66 3.05 16.40
N LYS A 179 14.72 3.03 17.73
CA LYS A 179 15.56 2.10 18.47
C LYS A 179 15.01 0.67 18.49
N VAL A 180 15.90 -0.30 18.31
CA VAL A 180 15.59 -1.73 18.42
C VAL A 180 15.60 -2.11 19.91
N ASN A 181 14.59 -2.85 20.36
CA ASN A 181 14.56 -3.45 21.68
C ASN A 181 15.07 -4.91 21.59
N ARG A 182 16.36 -5.10 21.83
CA ARG A 182 17.00 -6.42 21.74
C ARG A 182 16.48 -7.41 22.77
N ARG A 183 16.05 -6.92 23.94
CA ARG A 183 15.45 -7.76 25.00
C ARG A 183 14.13 -8.35 24.52
N LEU A 184 13.27 -7.50 23.92
CA LEU A 184 12.02 -7.95 23.28
C LEU A 184 12.30 -8.98 22.19
N GLU A 185 13.24 -8.70 21.26
CA GLU A 185 13.56 -9.63 20.18
C GLU A 185 14.02 -10.99 20.68
N LYS A 186 14.89 -11.02 21.72
CA LYS A 186 15.37 -12.26 22.35
C LYS A 186 14.23 -13.07 22.97
N GLN A 187 13.34 -12.40 23.72
CA GLN A 187 12.20 -13.05 24.37
C GLN A 187 11.18 -13.57 23.33
N LEU A 188 10.90 -12.78 22.27
CA LEU A 188 10.02 -13.22 21.18
C LEU A 188 10.58 -14.44 20.46
N LYS A 189 11.87 -14.47 20.14
CA LYS A 189 12.53 -15.64 19.53
C LYS A 189 12.35 -16.89 20.38
N ALA A 190 12.71 -16.83 21.66
CA ALA A 190 12.63 -17.96 22.59
C ALA A 190 11.19 -18.47 22.74
N ALA A 191 10.22 -17.58 22.89
CA ALA A 191 8.82 -17.96 23.04
C ALA A 191 8.23 -18.58 21.75
N LEU A 192 8.61 -18.05 20.59
CA LEU A 192 8.15 -18.54 19.28
C LEU A 192 8.83 -19.85 18.85
N ASP A 193 9.88 -20.29 19.52
CA ASP A 193 10.46 -21.63 19.32
C ASP A 193 9.51 -22.73 19.82
N THR A 194 8.69 -22.41 20.81
CA THR A 194 7.76 -23.37 21.43
C THR A 194 6.41 -23.37 20.76
N SER A 195 5.81 -22.19 20.52
CA SER A 195 4.46 -22.08 19.96
C SER A 195 4.17 -20.66 19.42
N PRO A 196 3.14 -20.51 18.56
CA PRO A 196 2.64 -19.20 18.20
C PRO A 196 2.14 -18.41 19.43
N LEU A 197 2.53 -17.14 19.54
CA LEU A 197 2.14 -16.27 20.64
C LEU A 197 0.75 -15.67 20.45
N ARG A 198 -0.03 -15.68 21.54
CA ARG A 198 -1.31 -14.98 21.67
C ARG A 198 -1.13 -13.71 22.51
N ALA A 199 -2.20 -12.90 22.57
CA ALA A 199 -2.19 -11.62 23.25
C ALA A 199 -1.70 -11.67 24.71
N GLU A 200 -2.11 -12.68 25.48
CA GLU A 200 -1.73 -12.84 26.87
C GLU A 200 -0.23 -13.10 27.06
N GLN A 201 0.30 -14.05 26.31
CA GLN A 201 1.72 -14.38 26.31
C GLN A 201 2.59 -13.18 25.89
N TYR A 202 2.12 -12.47 24.86
CA TYR A 202 2.82 -11.24 24.40
C TYR A 202 2.78 -10.14 25.47
N ARG A 203 1.67 -10.00 26.23
CA ARG A 203 1.54 -9.00 27.29
C ARG A 203 2.63 -9.15 28.33
N SER A 204 2.89 -10.37 28.81
CA SER A 204 3.99 -10.66 29.74
C SER A 204 5.36 -10.31 29.17
N ILE A 205 5.62 -10.64 27.90
CA ILE A 205 6.87 -10.29 27.22
C ILE A 205 7.01 -8.77 27.10
N LYS A 206 5.94 -8.06 26.75
CA LYS A 206 5.92 -6.61 26.64
C LYS A 206 6.29 -5.94 27.96
N GLU A 207 5.65 -6.35 29.04
CA GLU A 207 5.89 -5.82 30.39
C GLU A 207 7.34 -6.06 30.83
N SER A 208 7.82 -7.30 30.71
CA SER A 208 9.20 -7.66 31.10
C SER A 208 10.29 -6.99 30.27
N SER A 209 10.00 -6.61 29.03
CA SER A 209 10.94 -5.95 28.12
C SER A 209 10.79 -4.43 28.04
N ASP A 210 9.80 -3.85 28.74
CA ASP A 210 9.42 -2.44 28.64
C ASP A 210 9.23 -1.99 27.18
N ALA A 211 8.51 -2.80 26.40
CA ALA A 211 8.40 -2.62 24.96
C ALA A 211 7.27 -1.69 24.56
N THR A 212 7.57 -0.74 23.67
CA THR A 212 6.57 0.09 23.01
C THR A 212 5.95 -0.62 21.80
N PRO A 213 4.73 -0.23 21.36
CA PRO A 213 4.12 -0.77 20.13
C PRO A 213 5.04 -0.65 18.91
N SER A 214 5.73 0.48 18.74
CA SER A 214 6.65 0.68 17.62
C SER A 214 7.85 -0.28 17.65
N GLN A 215 8.31 -0.67 18.83
CA GLN A 215 9.38 -1.66 18.96
C GLN A 215 8.90 -3.06 18.63
N LEU A 216 7.64 -3.41 18.97
CA LEU A 216 7.03 -4.65 18.53
C LEU A 216 6.94 -4.71 16.99
N TYR A 217 6.41 -3.67 16.35
CA TYR A 217 6.28 -3.64 14.90
C TYR A 217 7.63 -3.82 14.21
N ARG A 218 8.66 -3.17 14.74
CA ARG A 218 10.03 -3.33 14.25
C ARG A 218 10.56 -4.74 14.45
N ALA A 219 10.30 -5.36 15.59
CA ALA A 219 10.67 -6.74 15.86
C ALA A 219 9.95 -7.71 14.91
N ILE A 220 8.67 -7.49 14.61
CA ILE A 220 7.91 -8.29 13.62
C ILE A 220 8.61 -8.28 12.27
N ILE A 221 9.03 -7.11 11.79
CA ILE A 221 9.73 -6.98 10.50
C ILE A 221 11.10 -7.66 10.54
N ARG A 222 11.90 -7.35 11.56
CA ARG A 222 13.29 -7.82 11.67
C ARG A 222 13.42 -9.32 11.90
N LEU A 223 12.46 -9.90 12.61
CA LEU A 223 12.43 -11.34 12.90
C LEU A 223 11.61 -12.14 11.88
N ASP A 224 11.10 -11.48 10.84
CA ASP A 224 10.27 -12.09 9.78
C ASP A 224 9.08 -12.88 10.35
N LEU A 225 8.30 -12.22 11.22
CA LEU A 225 7.19 -12.85 11.89
C LEU A 225 5.87 -12.64 11.14
N LYS A 226 5.07 -13.68 11.05
CA LYS A 226 3.69 -13.56 10.60
C LYS A 226 2.82 -12.99 11.71
N TYR A 227 2.19 -11.84 11.43
CA TYR A 227 1.38 -11.09 12.39
C TYR A 227 -0.10 -11.06 11.98
N SER A 228 -0.97 -11.18 12.96
CA SER A 228 -2.40 -10.90 12.83
C SER A 228 -2.80 -9.91 13.91
N SER A 229 -3.32 -8.74 13.52
CA SER A 229 -3.80 -7.69 14.42
C SER A 229 -5.14 -8.06 15.03
N HIS A 230 -6.06 -8.59 14.20
CA HIS A 230 -7.34 -9.12 14.68
C HIS A 230 -7.14 -10.47 15.36
N ARG A 231 -7.46 -10.59 16.64
CA ARG A 231 -7.12 -11.74 17.49
C ARG A 231 -5.61 -11.94 17.51
N PHE A 232 -4.90 -10.97 18.09
CA PHE A 232 -3.44 -10.92 18.13
C PHE A 232 -2.79 -12.31 18.08
N LYS A 233 -1.95 -12.50 17.08
CA LYS A 233 -1.18 -13.72 16.89
C LYS A 233 0.14 -13.39 16.24
N LEU A 234 1.23 -13.87 16.82
CA LEU A 234 2.55 -13.89 16.22
C LEU A 234 2.99 -15.33 16.00
N GLN A 235 3.60 -15.60 14.87
CA GLN A 235 4.18 -16.91 14.59
C GLN A 235 5.40 -16.76 13.69
N ARG A 236 6.29 -17.74 13.69
CA ARG A 236 7.38 -17.83 12.73
C ARG A 236 6.81 -18.02 11.32
N GLY A 237 7.58 -17.58 10.34
CA GLY A 237 7.26 -17.73 8.93
C GLY A 237 6.98 -16.42 8.24
N ASN A 238 7.30 -16.41 6.97
CA ASN A 238 7.25 -15.23 6.13
C ASN A 238 5.80 -14.75 5.94
N GLN A 239 5.58 -13.44 6.09
CA GLN A 239 4.25 -12.87 5.93
C GLN A 239 3.89 -12.69 4.45
N SER A 240 4.77 -12.05 3.73
CA SER A 240 4.63 -11.66 2.34
C SER A 240 6.01 -11.31 1.82
N PRO A 241 6.63 -12.21 1.05
CA PRO A 241 7.99 -11.99 0.55
C PRO A 241 8.09 -10.72 -0.27
N ILE A 242 7.09 -10.44 -1.10
CA ILE A 242 7.13 -9.33 -2.05
C ILE A 242 7.02 -7.98 -1.34
N LEU A 243 6.03 -7.79 -0.47
CA LEU A 243 5.86 -6.55 0.27
C LEU A 243 7.07 -6.24 1.15
N ARG A 244 7.64 -7.28 1.81
CA ARG A 244 8.85 -7.15 2.58
C ARG A 244 10.03 -6.67 1.72
N GLN A 245 10.26 -7.31 0.60
CA GLN A 245 11.36 -6.99 -0.29
C GLN A 245 11.25 -5.60 -0.88
N VAL A 246 10.05 -5.17 -1.25
CA VAL A 246 9.80 -3.85 -1.81
C VAL A 246 9.90 -2.74 -0.74
N TYR A 247 9.15 -2.85 0.35
CA TYR A 247 9.07 -1.77 1.36
C TYR A 247 10.22 -1.77 2.34
N PHE A 248 10.76 -2.95 2.72
CA PHE A 248 11.74 -3.04 3.79
C PHE A 248 13.16 -3.32 3.31
N GLU A 249 13.31 -3.99 2.18
CA GLU A 249 14.61 -4.28 1.56
C GLU A 249 14.91 -3.32 0.40
N GLY A 250 13.95 -2.52 -0.04
CA GLY A 250 14.11 -1.53 -1.09
C GLY A 250 14.31 -2.10 -2.50
N LYS A 251 13.92 -3.38 -2.72
CA LYS A 251 14.01 -4.00 -4.04
C LYS A 251 12.92 -3.47 -4.96
N LYS A 252 13.20 -3.40 -6.24
CA LYS A 252 12.22 -3.02 -7.24
C LYS A 252 11.23 -4.18 -7.46
N TYR A 253 9.95 -3.84 -7.53
CA TYR A 253 8.88 -4.83 -7.71
C TYR A 253 9.02 -5.59 -9.03
N ASP A 254 9.30 -4.90 -10.12
CA ASP A 254 9.36 -5.49 -11.46
C ASP A 254 10.52 -6.50 -11.57
N GLU A 255 11.70 -6.20 -11.01
CA GLU A 255 12.83 -7.12 -10.93
C GLU A 255 12.49 -8.41 -10.15
N LEU A 256 11.70 -8.28 -9.07
CA LEU A 256 11.25 -9.43 -8.28
C LEU A 256 10.28 -10.31 -9.04
N MET A 257 9.36 -9.73 -9.81
CA MET A 257 8.38 -10.47 -10.59
C MET A 257 9.03 -11.18 -11.77
N GLU A 258 9.99 -10.56 -12.45
CA GLU A 258 10.79 -11.23 -13.50
C GLU A 258 11.55 -12.44 -12.97
N ALA A 259 12.22 -12.29 -11.81
CA ALA A 259 12.92 -13.39 -11.18
C ALA A 259 11.97 -14.54 -10.85
N LYS A 260 10.78 -14.26 -10.31
CA LYS A 260 9.76 -15.26 -9.99
C LYS A 260 9.29 -16.01 -11.23
N LEU A 261 9.04 -15.30 -12.34
CA LEU A 261 8.61 -15.90 -13.61
C LEU A 261 9.70 -16.82 -14.23
N LYS A 262 10.97 -16.44 -14.09
CA LYS A 262 12.10 -17.30 -14.53
C LYS A 262 12.14 -18.61 -13.75
N PHE A 263 11.93 -18.59 -12.45
CA PHE A 263 11.91 -19.80 -11.60
C PHE A 263 10.72 -20.73 -11.90
N THR A 264 9.55 -20.18 -12.24
CA THR A 264 8.37 -20.99 -12.57
C THR A 264 8.43 -21.63 -13.97
N ARG A 265 9.33 -21.18 -14.83
CA ARG A 265 9.53 -21.71 -16.20
C ARG A 265 10.64 -22.75 -16.30
N LEU A 266 11.36 -23.06 -15.22
CA LEU A 266 12.31 -24.16 -15.21
C LEU A 266 11.52 -25.49 -15.25
N PRO A 267 11.78 -26.39 -16.22
CA PRO A 267 11.13 -27.68 -16.23
C PRO A 267 11.51 -28.43 -14.95
N HIS A 268 10.51 -28.99 -14.29
CA HIS A 268 10.74 -29.95 -13.22
C HIS A 268 11.33 -31.20 -13.89
N ASN A 269 12.66 -31.34 -13.80
CA ASN A 269 13.35 -32.62 -14.13
C ASN A 269 13.00 -33.67 -13.08
#